data_6aa39079f99a307396622df413370a11
#
_entry.id   6aa39079f99a307396622df413370a11
#
_cell.length_a   1.000
_cell.length_b   1.000
_cell.length_c   1.000
_cell.angle_alpha   90.00
_cell.angle_beta   90.00
_cell.angle_gamma   90.00
#
_symmetry.space_group_name_H-M   'P 1'
#
loop_
_entity.id
_entity.type
_entity.pdbx_description
1 polymer ?
#
loop_
_entity_poly.entity_id
_entity_poly.type
_entity_poly.pdbx_seq_one_letter_code
_entity_poly.pdbx_strand_id
1 'polypeptide(L)'
;MIVRLTALQAFQIEPLVSESQHEGFQFLARLCEEWASGTNRFSQRGEALFGLFDSGALIGVGGINRQDASTGRLRRFYISPLHRRRGWGRRLVHHILSHATPYYRSVVLRTTTDSGDGFYRACGFMRIPGSSDPTHRIMLTEAEPDGPANGSQPFCSEANATSSAAGSRR
;
A
#
# COMPACT_ATOMS: atom_id res chain seq x y z
N MET A 1 6.39 -13.79 1.43
CA MET A 1 6.14 -13.29 0.04
C MET A 1 4.74 -12.72 -0.04
N ILE A 2 4.54 -11.57 -0.72
CA ILE A 2 3.21 -11.00 -0.98
C ILE A 2 2.87 -11.22 -2.45
N VAL A 3 1.68 -11.73 -2.73
CA VAL A 3 1.23 -12.09 -4.08
C VAL A 3 -0.19 -11.56 -4.31
N ARG A 4 -0.46 -11.01 -5.49
CA ARG A 4 -1.82 -10.69 -5.90
C ARG A 4 -2.59 -11.97 -6.16
N LEU A 5 -3.75 -12.12 -5.51
CA LEU A 5 -4.62 -13.27 -5.66
C LEU A 5 -5.60 -13.03 -6.82
N THR A 6 -5.46 -13.79 -7.90
CA THR A 6 -6.40 -13.80 -9.04
C THR A 6 -7.37 -14.97 -8.93
N ALA A 7 -7.10 -15.91 -8.05
CA ALA A 7 -7.98 -17.00 -7.64
C ALA A 7 -7.89 -17.18 -6.13
N LEU A 8 -9.01 -17.46 -5.49
CA LEU A 8 -9.08 -17.72 -4.06
C LEU A 8 -9.28 -19.23 -3.85
N GLN A 9 -8.21 -19.91 -3.48
CA GLN A 9 -8.22 -21.36 -3.24
C GLN A 9 -8.79 -21.65 -1.84
N ALA A 10 -9.90 -22.36 -1.77
CA ALA A 10 -10.59 -22.65 -0.51
C ALA A 10 -9.65 -23.29 0.52
N PHE A 11 -8.85 -24.27 0.13
CA PHE A 11 -7.95 -24.98 1.06
C PHE A 11 -6.82 -24.08 1.62
N GLN A 12 -6.47 -22.99 0.93
CA GLN A 12 -5.45 -22.05 1.40
C GLN A 12 -6.02 -21.04 2.38
N ILE A 13 -7.24 -20.54 2.14
CA ILE A 13 -7.85 -19.48 2.95
C ILE A 13 -8.59 -20.03 4.17
N GLU A 14 -9.04 -21.28 4.15
CA GLU A 14 -9.83 -21.90 5.22
C GLU A 14 -9.19 -21.78 6.61
N PRO A 15 -7.87 -21.99 6.80
CA PRO A 15 -7.25 -21.78 8.10
C PRO A 15 -7.43 -20.37 8.64
N LEU A 16 -7.28 -19.33 7.78
CA LEU A 16 -7.46 -17.94 8.18
C LEU A 16 -8.94 -17.62 8.46
N VAL A 17 -9.87 -18.22 7.71
CA VAL A 17 -11.31 -18.07 7.96
C VAL A 17 -11.65 -18.63 9.35
N SER A 18 -11.22 -19.84 9.64
CA SER A 18 -11.43 -20.49 10.94
C SER A 18 -10.83 -19.67 12.07
N GLU A 19 -9.57 -19.25 11.97
CA GLU A 19 -8.92 -18.39 12.96
C GLU A 19 -9.69 -17.08 13.20
N SER A 20 -10.12 -16.41 12.12
CA SER A 20 -10.84 -15.14 12.21
C SER A 20 -12.21 -15.31 12.89
N GLN A 21 -12.89 -16.41 12.62
CA GLN A 21 -14.17 -16.74 13.27
C GLN A 21 -14.01 -17.02 14.76
N HIS A 22 -12.95 -17.70 15.18
CA HIS A 22 -12.64 -17.91 16.60
C HIS A 22 -12.35 -16.58 17.33
N GLU A 23 -11.84 -15.58 16.62
CA GLU A 23 -11.69 -14.22 17.15
C GLU A 23 -12.97 -13.37 17.05
N GLY A 24 -14.11 -13.94 16.60
CA GLY A 24 -15.39 -13.26 16.46
C GLY A 24 -15.56 -12.46 15.15
N PHE A 25 -14.69 -12.62 14.18
CA PHE A 25 -14.77 -11.90 12.92
C PHE A 25 -15.39 -12.74 11.80
N GLN A 26 -16.31 -12.16 11.03
CA GLN A 26 -16.99 -12.83 9.92
C GLN A 26 -16.54 -12.32 8.54
N PHE A 27 -15.62 -11.37 8.49
CA PHE A 27 -15.29 -10.70 7.24
C PHE A 27 -14.50 -11.58 6.24
N LEU A 28 -13.78 -12.61 6.71
CA LEU A 28 -13.13 -13.56 5.81
C LEU A 28 -14.11 -14.61 5.24
N ALA A 29 -15.08 -15.04 6.03
CA ALA A 29 -16.18 -15.88 5.51
C ALA A 29 -16.93 -15.11 4.40
N ARG A 30 -17.27 -13.84 4.62
CA ARG A 30 -17.88 -12.99 3.59
C ARG A 30 -16.98 -12.80 2.36
N LEU A 31 -15.65 -12.73 2.53
CA LEU A 31 -14.73 -12.71 1.40
C LEU A 31 -14.92 -13.94 0.51
N CYS A 32 -15.00 -15.13 1.10
CA CYS A 32 -15.20 -16.38 0.36
C CYS A 32 -16.55 -16.40 -0.36
N GLU A 33 -17.62 -15.97 0.31
CA GLU A 33 -18.98 -15.89 -0.25
C GLU A 33 -19.03 -14.90 -1.44
N GLU A 34 -18.50 -13.69 -1.25
CA GLU A 34 -18.46 -12.65 -2.29
C GLU A 34 -17.61 -13.09 -3.49
N TRP A 35 -16.50 -13.78 -3.24
CA TRP A 35 -15.64 -14.32 -4.29
C TRP A 35 -16.34 -15.41 -5.09
N ALA A 36 -16.98 -16.37 -4.41
CA ALA A 36 -17.69 -17.48 -5.03
C ALA A 36 -18.90 -16.99 -5.87
N SER A 37 -19.68 -16.06 -5.32
CA SER A 37 -20.84 -15.47 -6.02
C SER A 37 -20.43 -14.50 -7.14
N GLY A 38 -19.17 -14.04 -7.17
CA GLY A 38 -18.70 -13.04 -8.11
C GLY A 38 -19.09 -11.60 -7.74
N THR A 39 -19.70 -11.38 -6.59
CA THR A 39 -20.12 -10.05 -6.13
C THR A 39 -18.94 -9.12 -5.89
N ASN A 40 -17.83 -9.67 -5.38
CA ASN A 40 -16.58 -8.92 -5.20
C ASN A 40 -15.38 -9.84 -5.37
N ARG A 41 -14.70 -9.71 -6.49
CA ARG A 41 -13.45 -10.41 -6.82
C ARG A 41 -12.24 -9.49 -6.87
N PHE A 42 -12.36 -8.26 -6.39
CA PHE A 42 -11.29 -7.26 -6.44
C PHE A 42 -10.71 -7.10 -7.86
N SER A 43 -11.59 -7.11 -8.87
CA SER A 43 -11.21 -7.20 -10.28
C SER A 43 -11.34 -5.89 -11.04
N GLN A 44 -11.93 -4.86 -10.45
CA GLN A 44 -12.04 -3.56 -11.09
C GLN A 44 -10.69 -2.83 -11.12
N ARG A 45 -10.58 -1.84 -12.00
CA ARG A 45 -9.36 -1.03 -12.08
C ARG A 45 -9.03 -0.38 -10.74
N GLY A 46 -7.81 -0.60 -10.26
CA GLY A 46 -7.33 -0.12 -8.95
C GLY A 46 -7.66 -1.04 -7.79
N GLU A 47 -8.49 -2.08 -8.00
CA GLU A 47 -8.78 -3.07 -6.99
C GLU A 47 -7.78 -4.23 -7.03
N ALA A 48 -7.49 -4.81 -5.89
CA ALA A 48 -6.69 -6.02 -5.77
C ALA A 48 -6.91 -6.69 -4.41
N LEU A 49 -6.80 -8.01 -4.39
CA LEU A 49 -6.65 -8.82 -3.19
C LEU A 49 -5.22 -9.37 -3.15
N PHE A 50 -4.58 -9.28 -2.00
CA PHE A 50 -3.22 -9.78 -1.80
C PHE A 50 -3.20 -10.84 -0.71
N GLY A 51 -2.46 -11.92 -0.96
CA GLY A 51 -2.09 -12.94 0.01
C GLY A 51 -0.67 -12.73 0.49
N LEU A 52 -0.46 -12.88 1.77
CA LEU A 52 0.85 -12.92 2.41
C LEU A 52 1.18 -14.38 2.73
N PHE A 53 2.28 -14.85 2.16
CA PHE A 53 2.73 -16.24 2.31
C PHE A 53 4.04 -16.31 3.10
N ASP A 54 4.13 -17.29 3.98
CA ASP A 54 5.35 -17.72 4.65
C ASP A 54 5.51 -19.22 4.51
N SER A 55 6.68 -19.69 4.03
CA SER A 55 6.97 -21.12 3.80
C SER A 55 5.86 -21.86 3.05
N GLY A 56 5.21 -21.20 2.07
CA GLY A 56 4.13 -21.76 1.26
C GLY A 56 2.73 -21.70 1.88
N ALA A 57 2.61 -21.37 3.16
CA ALA A 57 1.32 -21.19 3.82
C ALA A 57 0.81 -19.75 3.67
N LEU A 58 -0.49 -19.58 3.45
CA LEU A 58 -1.15 -18.27 3.48
C LEU A 58 -1.32 -17.85 4.94
N ILE A 59 -0.58 -16.83 5.36
CA ILE A 59 -0.56 -16.33 6.76
C ILE A 59 -1.28 -14.99 6.93
N GLY A 60 -1.73 -14.39 5.85
CA GLY A 60 -2.48 -13.15 5.90
C GLY A 60 -3.07 -12.79 4.56
N VAL A 61 -4.08 -11.95 4.59
CA VAL A 61 -4.78 -11.46 3.41
C VAL A 61 -5.20 -10.01 3.62
N GLY A 62 -5.29 -9.25 2.54
CA GLY A 62 -5.80 -7.90 2.56
C GLY A 62 -6.08 -7.40 1.16
N GLY A 63 -7.14 -6.63 1.00
CA GLY A 63 -7.57 -6.15 -0.29
C GLY A 63 -7.90 -4.67 -0.31
N ILE A 64 -7.94 -4.11 -1.50
CA ILE A 64 -8.40 -2.76 -1.76
C ILE A 64 -9.52 -2.80 -2.78
N ASN A 65 -10.66 -2.18 -2.44
CA ASN A 65 -11.75 -1.92 -3.35
C ASN A 65 -11.86 -0.41 -3.63
N ARG A 66 -12.50 -0.08 -4.73
CA ARG A 66 -12.87 1.28 -5.05
C ARG A 66 -14.01 1.74 -4.12
N GLN A 67 -13.81 2.85 -3.41
CA GLN A 67 -14.84 3.52 -2.62
C GLN A 67 -15.56 4.57 -3.49
N ASP A 68 -14.78 5.38 -4.20
CA ASP A 68 -15.24 6.39 -5.17
C ASP A 68 -14.15 6.63 -6.23
N ALA A 69 -14.28 7.68 -7.04
CA ALA A 69 -13.34 7.97 -8.14
C ALA A 69 -11.90 8.23 -7.67
N SER A 70 -11.71 8.72 -6.45
CA SER A 70 -10.42 9.14 -5.92
C SER A 70 -10.01 8.44 -4.62
N THR A 71 -10.88 7.59 -4.09
CA THR A 71 -10.69 6.94 -2.78
C THR A 71 -10.75 5.43 -2.91
N GLY A 72 -9.68 4.76 -2.46
CA GLY A 72 -9.67 3.32 -2.24
C GLY A 72 -10.14 2.96 -0.82
N ARG A 73 -10.62 1.75 -0.63
CA ARG A 73 -11.01 1.22 0.67
C ARG A 73 -10.29 -0.06 0.99
N LEU A 74 -9.45 -0.03 2.04
CA LEU A 74 -8.81 -1.23 2.59
C LEU A 74 -9.86 -2.13 3.22
N ARG A 75 -9.90 -3.39 2.80
CA ARG A 75 -10.88 -4.39 3.24
C ARG A 75 -10.27 -5.76 3.44
N ARG A 76 -10.97 -6.61 4.19
CA ARG A 76 -10.62 -8.04 4.35
C ARG A 76 -9.20 -8.24 4.86
N PHE A 77 -8.72 -7.32 5.68
CA PHE A 77 -7.35 -7.37 6.19
C PHE A 77 -7.27 -8.25 7.43
N TYR A 78 -6.45 -9.29 7.35
CA TYR A 78 -6.23 -10.25 8.42
C TYR A 78 -4.81 -10.80 8.38
N ILE A 79 -4.22 -10.99 9.54
CA ILE A 79 -2.95 -11.70 9.74
C ILE A 79 -3.19 -12.77 10.79
N SER A 80 -2.78 -14.01 10.49
CA SER A 80 -2.84 -15.14 11.44
C SER A 80 -2.20 -14.76 12.78
N PRO A 81 -2.85 -15.04 13.92
CA PRO A 81 -2.36 -14.69 15.25
C PRO A 81 -0.92 -15.13 15.50
N LEU A 82 -0.54 -16.31 15.03
CA LEU A 82 0.82 -16.86 15.18
C LEU A 82 1.90 -16.06 14.45
N HIS A 83 1.51 -15.22 13.49
CA HIS A 83 2.42 -14.43 12.65
C HIS A 83 2.36 -12.93 12.96
N ARG A 84 1.54 -12.49 13.92
CA ARG A 84 1.45 -11.08 14.34
C ARG A 84 2.72 -10.63 15.07
N ARG A 85 2.89 -9.32 15.21
CA ARG A 85 4.00 -8.65 15.91
C ARG A 85 5.40 -8.90 15.31
N ARG A 86 5.45 -9.41 14.07
CA ARG A 86 6.67 -9.66 13.29
C ARG A 86 6.81 -8.71 12.08
N GLY A 87 6.03 -7.64 12.05
CA GLY A 87 6.05 -6.66 10.95
C GLY A 87 5.27 -7.05 9.70
N TRP A 88 4.74 -8.28 9.60
CA TRP A 88 4.03 -8.78 8.42
C TRP A 88 2.81 -7.93 8.03
N GLY A 89 2.01 -7.52 9.01
CA GLY A 89 0.85 -6.67 8.77
C GLY A 89 1.24 -5.32 8.17
N ARG A 90 2.28 -4.67 8.70
CA ARG A 90 2.78 -3.41 8.15
C ARG A 90 3.26 -3.57 6.71
N ARG A 91 4.01 -4.64 6.42
CA ARG A 91 4.48 -4.93 5.06
C ARG A 91 3.32 -5.12 4.08
N LEU A 92 2.26 -5.85 4.49
CA LEU A 92 1.07 -6.04 3.66
C LEU A 92 0.32 -4.73 3.43
N VAL A 93 0.11 -3.90 4.46
CA VAL A 93 -0.51 -2.58 4.32
C VAL A 93 0.29 -1.70 3.35
N HIS A 94 1.61 -1.60 3.54
CA HIS A 94 2.46 -0.81 2.64
C HIS A 94 2.39 -1.28 1.19
N HIS A 95 2.38 -2.60 0.95
CA HIS A 95 2.24 -3.16 -0.38
C HIS A 95 0.89 -2.78 -1.03
N ILE A 96 -0.20 -2.85 -0.27
CA ILE A 96 -1.53 -2.44 -0.73
C ILE A 96 -1.57 -0.94 -1.05
N LEU A 97 -0.98 -0.08 -0.20
CA LEU A 97 -0.93 1.36 -0.43
C LEU A 97 -0.09 1.70 -1.66
N SER A 98 1.06 1.05 -1.86
CA SER A 98 1.87 1.22 -3.07
C SER A 98 1.11 0.83 -4.34
N HIS A 99 0.31 -0.26 -4.30
CA HIS A 99 -0.58 -0.62 -5.39
C HIS A 99 -1.67 0.44 -5.63
N ALA A 100 -2.19 1.04 -4.56
CA ALA A 100 -3.29 2.00 -4.60
C ALA A 100 -2.88 3.37 -5.17
N THR A 101 -1.62 3.79 -4.97
CA THR A 101 -1.10 5.13 -5.30
C THR A 101 -1.37 5.58 -6.75
N PRO A 102 -1.23 4.73 -7.80
CA PRO A 102 -1.55 5.15 -9.17
C PRO A 102 -3.03 5.35 -9.46
N TYR A 103 -3.91 4.92 -8.56
CA TYR A 103 -5.36 4.89 -8.80
C TYR A 103 -6.16 5.81 -7.89
N TYR A 104 -5.67 6.09 -6.69
CA TYR A 104 -6.41 6.80 -5.66
C TYR A 104 -5.56 7.90 -5.02
N ARG A 105 -6.20 8.96 -4.57
CA ARG A 105 -5.56 10.04 -3.78
C ARG A 105 -5.56 9.74 -2.28
N SER A 106 -6.47 8.89 -1.83
CA SER A 106 -6.55 8.48 -0.44
C SER A 106 -7.06 7.06 -0.31
N VAL A 107 -6.73 6.42 0.82
CA VAL A 107 -7.30 5.14 1.21
C VAL A 107 -7.98 5.29 2.55
N VAL A 108 -9.18 4.73 2.66
CA VAL A 108 -9.97 4.69 3.90
C VAL A 108 -10.14 3.26 4.40
N LEU A 109 -10.44 3.13 5.67
CA LEU A 109 -10.78 1.85 6.28
C LEU A 109 -11.73 2.04 7.46
N ARG A 110 -12.32 0.94 7.91
CA ARG A 110 -13.06 0.87 9.16
C ARG A 110 -12.41 -0.16 10.08
N THR A 111 -12.16 0.24 11.32
CA THR A 111 -11.82 -0.66 12.44
C THR A 111 -12.64 -0.27 13.66
N THR A 112 -12.99 -1.27 14.48
CA THR A 112 -13.80 -1.10 15.70
C THR A 112 -13.05 -1.54 16.95
N THR A 113 -11.79 -1.98 16.80
CA THR A 113 -10.97 -2.47 17.90
C THR A 113 -9.82 -1.48 18.21
N ASP A 114 -9.47 -1.36 19.49
CA ASP A 114 -8.34 -0.49 19.91
C ASP A 114 -7.01 -0.98 19.33
N SER A 115 -6.83 -2.30 19.23
CA SER A 115 -5.64 -2.88 18.60
C SER A 115 -5.53 -2.54 17.11
N GLY A 116 -6.67 -2.53 16.39
CA GLY A 116 -6.76 -2.11 15.00
C GLY A 116 -6.48 -0.63 14.85
N ASP A 117 -7.05 0.22 15.71
CA ASP A 117 -6.77 1.66 15.73
C ASP A 117 -5.27 1.94 15.88
N GLY A 118 -4.64 1.37 16.91
CA GLY A 118 -3.21 1.54 17.16
C GLY A 118 -2.35 1.04 15.98
N PHE A 119 -2.71 -0.10 15.39
CA PHE A 119 -2.02 -0.67 14.25
C PHE A 119 -2.09 0.25 13.01
N TYR A 120 -3.28 0.70 12.62
CA TYR A 120 -3.43 1.54 11.43
C TYR A 120 -2.82 2.93 11.61
N ARG A 121 -2.91 3.51 12.80
CA ARG A 121 -2.19 4.76 13.11
C ARG A 121 -0.67 4.59 12.98
N ALA A 122 -0.12 3.47 13.43
CA ALA A 122 1.29 3.15 13.24
C ALA A 122 1.68 2.91 11.75
N CYS A 123 0.69 2.65 10.88
CA CYS A 123 0.85 2.59 9.43
C CYS A 123 0.63 3.95 8.72
N GLY A 124 0.41 5.03 9.47
CA GLY A 124 0.24 6.38 8.93
C GLY A 124 -1.21 6.82 8.69
N PHE A 125 -2.18 5.99 9.02
CA PHE A 125 -3.59 6.40 8.94
C PHE A 125 -3.95 7.35 10.09
N MET A 126 -4.82 8.30 9.79
CA MET A 126 -5.40 9.21 10.78
C MET A 126 -6.87 8.89 11.00
N ARG A 127 -7.34 9.04 12.24
CA ARG A 127 -8.77 8.95 12.56
C ARG A 127 -9.55 10.06 11.84
N ILE A 128 -10.75 9.72 11.40
CA ILE A 128 -11.71 10.68 10.87
C ILE A 128 -12.63 11.10 12.03
N PRO A 129 -12.54 12.33 12.54
CA PRO A 129 -13.36 12.78 13.67
C PRO A 129 -14.85 12.66 13.36
N GLY A 130 -15.62 12.12 14.30
CA GLY A 130 -17.08 12.03 14.20
C GLY A 130 -17.60 11.01 13.18
N SER A 131 -16.75 10.26 12.52
CA SER A 131 -17.15 9.23 11.54
C SER A 131 -17.07 7.82 12.12
N SER A 132 -18.13 7.04 11.95
CA SER A 132 -18.17 5.64 12.31
C SER A 132 -17.82 4.69 11.16
N ASP A 133 -17.96 5.15 9.91
CA ASP A 133 -17.58 4.42 8.69
C ASP A 133 -17.40 5.40 7.51
N PRO A 134 -16.19 5.58 6.99
CA PRO A 134 -14.91 5.01 7.44
C PRO A 134 -14.39 5.66 8.73
N THR A 135 -13.59 4.93 9.50
CA THR A 135 -13.00 5.43 10.75
C THR A 135 -11.63 6.07 10.59
N HIS A 136 -10.89 5.68 9.54
CA HIS A 136 -9.51 6.11 9.29
C HIS A 136 -9.27 6.43 7.82
N ARG A 137 -8.33 7.33 7.57
CA ARG A 137 -7.87 7.74 6.24
C ARG A 137 -6.36 7.95 6.22
N ILE A 138 -5.76 7.61 5.08
CA ILE A 138 -4.41 8.03 4.72
C ILE A 138 -4.44 8.72 3.36
N MET A 139 -3.71 9.83 3.22
CA MET A 139 -3.47 10.46 1.92
C MET A 139 -2.32 9.76 1.24
N LEU A 140 -2.48 9.44 -0.03
CA LEU A 140 -1.42 8.89 -0.87
C LEU A 140 -0.71 10.06 -1.53
N THR A 141 0.58 10.20 -1.26
CA THR A 141 1.45 11.10 -2.01
C THR A 141 1.96 10.32 -3.22
N GLU A 142 1.84 10.91 -4.42
CA GLU A 142 2.61 10.42 -5.56
C GLU A 142 4.08 10.42 -5.13
N ALA A 143 4.79 9.31 -5.35
CA ALA A 143 6.24 9.34 -5.22
C ALA A 143 6.72 10.41 -6.20
N GLU A 144 7.35 11.47 -5.69
CA GLU A 144 8.05 12.41 -6.55
C GLU A 144 8.99 11.59 -7.45
N PRO A 145 8.90 11.72 -8.78
CA PRO A 145 9.90 11.08 -9.62
C PRO A 145 11.25 11.62 -9.15
N ASP A 146 12.18 10.73 -8.85
CA ASP A 146 13.56 11.06 -8.49
C ASP A 146 14.01 12.22 -9.38
N GLY A 147 14.20 13.39 -8.77
CA GLY A 147 14.68 14.57 -9.45
C GLY A 147 15.98 14.20 -10.19
N PRO A 148 16.25 14.76 -11.37
CA PRO A 148 17.43 14.38 -12.12
C PRO A 148 18.65 14.55 -11.23
N ALA A 149 19.41 13.47 -11.08
CA ALA A 149 20.70 13.47 -10.44
C ALA A 149 21.49 14.66 -11.00
N ASN A 150 21.80 15.60 -10.14
CA ASN A 150 22.53 16.80 -10.46
C ASN A 150 23.89 16.40 -11.06
N GLY A 151 23.90 16.23 -12.36
CA GLY A 151 25.08 15.94 -13.16
C GLY A 151 25.98 17.16 -13.15
N SER A 152 27.11 17.00 -12.55
CA SER A 152 28.38 17.69 -12.68
C SER A 152 28.38 18.86 -13.67
N GLN A 153 28.52 20.05 -13.14
CA GLN A 153 28.96 21.18 -13.93
C GLN A 153 30.38 20.91 -14.46
N PRO A 154 30.65 21.08 -15.73
CA PRO A 154 32.04 21.10 -16.17
C PRO A 154 32.67 22.41 -15.72
N PHE A 155 33.73 22.26 -14.99
CA PHE A 155 34.69 23.31 -14.60
C PHE A 155 35.28 23.91 -15.85
N CYS A 156 34.88 25.12 -16.25
CA CYS A 156 35.60 25.90 -17.25
C CYS A 156 36.84 26.49 -16.61
N SER A 157 37.96 25.85 -16.90
CA SER A 157 39.32 26.36 -16.66
C SER A 157 39.55 27.62 -17.47
N GLU A 158 39.80 28.73 -16.82
CA GLU A 158 40.37 29.92 -17.38
C GLU A 158 41.79 29.62 -17.83
N ALA A 159 42.02 29.69 -19.11
CA ALA A 159 43.37 29.80 -19.67
C ALA A 159 43.68 31.26 -19.98
N ASN A 160 44.51 31.80 -19.13
CA ASN A 160 45.21 33.05 -19.26
C ASN A 160 46.13 33.04 -20.51
N ALA A 161 46.03 34.00 -21.37
CA ALA A 161 47.07 34.28 -22.37
C ALA A 161 47.29 35.79 -22.47
N THR A 162 48.31 36.19 -21.78
CA THR A 162 49.09 37.41 -21.99
C THR A 162 49.75 37.40 -23.35
N SER A 163 49.82 38.53 -24.01
CA SER A 163 51.02 39.09 -24.68
C SER A 163 50.59 40.12 -25.73
N SER A 164 50.84 41.38 -25.45
CA SER A 164 52.01 42.12 -25.76
C SER A 164 52.13 42.57 -27.25
N ALA A 165 52.28 43.87 -27.31
CA ALA A 165 53.17 44.65 -28.16
C ALA A 165 52.62 45.16 -29.52
N ALA A 166 52.48 46.44 -29.52
CA ALA A 166 53.44 47.38 -30.10
C ALA A 166 53.24 47.70 -31.56
N GLY A 167 53.24 48.92 -31.78
CA GLY A 167 53.84 49.49 -33.00
C GLY A 167 52.88 50.30 -33.89
N SER A 168 52.75 51.52 -33.65
CA SER A 168 53.56 52.61 -34.21
C SER A 168 53.12 53.12 -35.60
N ARG A 169 52.85 54.41 -35.60
CA ARG A 169 53.10 55.41 -36.73
C ARG A 169 52.18 55.28 -37.96
N ARG A 170 51.45 56.20 -38.32
CA ARG A 170 51.66 57.64 -38.67
C ARG A 170 50.29 58.31 -38.76
#